data_a8b633c57f60ac88660b969b94b6a3aa
#
_entry.id   a8b633c57f60ac88660b969b94b6a3aa
#
_cell.length_a   1.000
_cell.length_b   1.000
_cell.length_c   1.000
_cell.angle_alpha   90.00
_cell.angle_beta   90.00
_cell.angle_gamma   90.00
#
_symmetry.space_group_name_H-M   'P 1'
#
loop_
_entity.id
_entity.type
_entity.pdbx_description
1 polymer ?
#
loop_
_entity_poly.entity_id
_entity_poly.type
_entity_poly.pdbx_seq_one_letter_code
_entity_poly.pdbx_strand_id
1 'polypeptide(L)'
;MMTATVGTSLDRPLIESVDAALSALGTSTRDSVLLYLRKRYSISLEEIPQRMDEFLQALHSLLGYGARVIEKLVIARLVETNEIPLAEARGRNLAEIVALASKGRTKARPTV
;
A
#
# COMPACT_ATOMS: atom_id res chain seq x y z
N MET A 1 -3.13 -24.67 4.05
CA MET A 1 -3.41 -24.28 3.80
C MET A 1 -3.68 -23.40 3.44
N MET A 2 -3.66 -23.18 3.28
CA MET A 2 -3.91 -22.48 2.78
C MET A 2 -4.58 -21.58 2.92
N THR A 3 -4.98 -21.60 3.16
CA THR A 3 -5.98 -20.97 3.46
C THR A 3 -5.69 -19.71 3.98
N ALA A 4 -5.06 -19.64 4.87
CA ALA A 4 -4.76 -18.47 5.42
C ALA A 4 -4.32 -17.49 4.45
N THR A 5 -3.68 -17.97 3.53
CA THR A 5 -3.18 -17.14 2.58
C THR A 5 -4.17 -16.30 1.97
N VAL A 6 -5.32 -16.72 1.95
CA VAL A 6 -6.33 -15.99 1.30
C VAL A 6 -6.52 -14.63 1.90
N GLY A 7 -6.59 -14.56 3.18
CA GLY A 7 -6.89 -13.32 3.81
C GLY A 7 -5.86 -12.26 3.58
N THR A 8 -4.66 -12.65 3.31
CA THR A 8 -3.63 -11.66 3.18
C THR A 8 -3.25 -11.40 1.77
N SER A 9 -4.05 -11.80 0.86
CA SER A 9 -3.67 -11.71 -0.51
C SER A 9 -3.24 -10.33 -1.00
N LEU A 10 -3.74 -9.25 -0.45
CA LEU A 10 -3.28 -7.95 -0.90
C LEU A 10 -2.14 -7.40 -0.06
N ASP A 11 -1.95 -7.91 1.13
CA ASP A 11 -0.93 -7.38 2.03
C ASP A 11 0.48 -7.47 1.45
N ARG A 12 0.85 -8.62 1.00
CA ARG A 12 2.20 -8.82 0.49
C ARG A 12 2.46 -7.99 -0.78
N PRO A 13 1.56 -8.01 -1.77
CA PRO A 13 1.77 -7.16 -2.94
C PRO A 13 1.84 -5.69 -2.58
N LEU A 14 1.07 -5.25 -1.59
CA LEU A 14 1.09 -3.87 -1.16
C LEU A 14 2.44 -3.52 -0.54
N ILE A 15 2.94 -4.37 0.34
CA ILE A 15 4.24 -4.17 0.96
C ILE A 15 5.33 -4.09 -0.09
N GLU A 16 5.31 -5.02 -1.04
CA GLU A 16 6.31 -5.04 -2.09
C GLU A 16 6.21 -3.82 -2.99
N SER A 17 4.99 -3.36 -3.26
CA SER A 17 4.79 -2.18 -4.09
C SER A 17 5.27 -0.91 -3.40
N VAL A 18 5.05 -0.81 -2.09
CA VAL A 18 5.54 0.33 -1.32
C VAL A 18 7.07 0.33 -1.32
N ASP A 19 7.65 -0.82 -1.06
CA ASP A 19 9.10 -0.94 -1.03
C ASP A 19 9.69 -0.55 -2.40
N ALA A 20 9.10 -1.05 -3.47
CA ALA A 20 9.56 -0.74 -4.82
C ALA A 20 9.40 0.75 -5.14
N ALA A 21 8.29 1.34 -4.73
CA ALA A 21 8.06 2.76 -4.99
C ALA A 21 9.08 3.63 -4.27
N LEU A 22 9.34 3.30 -3.00
CA LEU A 22 10.33 4.05 -2.24
C LEU A 22 11.73 3.87 -2.83
N SER A 23 12.04 2.64 -3.23
CA SER A 23 13.35 2.35 -3.80
C SER A 23 13.56 3.07 -5.13
N ALA A 24 12.48 3.30 -5.87
CA ALA A 24 12.57 4.00 -7.14
C ALA A 24 13.05 5.44 -6.95
N LEU A 25 12.85 6.00 -5.76
CA LEU A 25 13.31 7.34 -5.47
C LEU A 25 14.73 7.34 -4.90
N GLY A 26 15.31 6.18 -4.74
CA GLY A 26 16.67 6.07 -4.22
C GLY A 26 16.71 5.32 -2.91
N THR A 27 17.76 4.57 -2.70
CA THR A 27 17.92 3.79 -1.48
C THR A 27 17.95 4.68 -0.24
N SER A 28 18.60 5.81 -0.33
CA SER A 28 18.65 6.73 0.80
C SER A 28 17.27 7.23 1.18
N THR A 29 16.45 7.54 0.18
CA THR A 29 15.10 8.02 0.44
C THR A 29 14.29 6.91 1.10
N ARG A 30 14.40 5.70 0.57
CA ARG A 30 13.71 4.56 1.12
C ARG A 30 14.07 4.38 2.60
N ASP A 31 15.37 4.36 2.90
CA ASP A 31 15.82 4.13 4.25
C ASP A 31 15.38 5.24 5.20
N SER A 32 15.40 6.46 4.73
CA SER A 32 14.97 7.60 5.55
C SER A 32 13.47 7.53 5.86
N VAL A 33 12.68 7.18 4.87
CA VAL A 33 11.24 7.09 5.07
C VAL A 33 10.92 5.97 6.06
N LEU A 34 11.54 4.81 5.88
CA LEU A 34 11.27 3.69 6.76
C LEU A 34 11.70 3.98 8.20
N LEU A 35 12.82 4.68 8.35
CA LEU A 35 13.28 5.07 9.68
C LEU A 35 12.32 6.05 10.33
N TYR A 36 11.82 7.01 9.56
CA TYR A 36 10.87 8.00 10.05
C TYR A 36 9.59 7.30 10.53
N LEU A 37 9.08 6.38 9.75
CA LEU A 37 7.89 5.64 10.12
C LEU A 37 8.10 4.89 11.43
N ARG A 38 9.22 4.25 11.56
CA ARG A 38 9.51 3.51 12.76
C ARG A 38 9.64 4.40 13.97
N LYS A 39 10.39 5.47 13.85
CA LYS A 39 10.63 6.35 14.98
C LYS A 39 9.46 7.19 15.40
N ARG A 40 8.73 7.71 14.45
CA ARG A 40 7.63 8.63 14.78
C ARG A 40 6.30 7.94 14.94
N TYR A 41 6.07 6.85 14.22
CA TYR A 41 4.77 6.20 14.22
C TYR A 41 4.82 4.75 14.68
N SER A 42 5.99 4.24 14.93
CA SER A 42 6.19 2.86 15.31
C SER A 42 5.57 1.90 14.28
N ILE A 43 5.73 2.24 13.01
CA ILE A 43 5.23 1.40 11.93
C ILE A 43 6.39 0.72 11.23
N SER A 44 6.29 -0.60 11.09
CA SER A 44 7.28 -1.34 10.30
C SER A 44 6.68 -1.55 8.92
N LEU A 45 7.52 -1.92 7.97
CA LEU A 45 7.08 -2.15 6.60
C LEU A 45 5.94 -3.17 6.55
N GLU A 46 6.05 -4.22 7.32
CA GLU A 46 5.05 -5.28 7.34
C GLU A 46 3.70 -4.83 7.90
N GLU A 47 3.70 -3.76 8.67
CA GLU A 47 2.47 -3.27 9.27
C GLU A 47 1.73 -2.27 8.42
N ILE A 48 2.33 -1.81 7.35
CA ILE A 48 1.71 -0.79 6.51
C ILE A 48 0.30 -1.15 6.06
N PRO A 49 0.02 -2.37 5.62
CA PRO A 49 -1.35 -2.67 5.18
C PRO A 49 -2.41 -2.46 6.25
N GLN A 50 -2.07 -2.74 7.51
CA GLN A 50 -3.04 -2.60 8.59
C GLN A 50 -3.10 -1.19 9.15
N ARG A 51 -2.11 -0.37 8.82
CA ARG A 51 -2.05 0.99 9.35
C ARG A 51 -1.91 2.00 8.22
N MET A 52 -2.68 1.78 7.16
CA MET A 52 -2.56 2.57 5.95
C MET A 52 -2.81 4.06 6.18
N ASP A 53 -3.78 4.42 7.00
CA ASP A 53 -4.06 5.82 7.27
C ASP A 53 -2.87 6.52 7.91
N GLU A 54 -2.27 5.86 8.88
CA GLU A 54 -1.11 6.44 9.56
C GLU A 54 0.08 6.52 8.63
N PHE A 55 0.25 5.48 7.80
CA PHE A 55 1.33 5.46 6.83
C PHE A 55 1.22 6.64 5.86
N LEU A 56 0.02 6.86 5.31
CA LEU A 56 -0.17 7.94 4.36
C LEU A 56 -0.01 9.31 5.02
N GLN A 57 -0.47 9.43 6.24
CA GLN A 57 -0.32 10.66 6.97
C GLN A 57 1.16 10.97 7.21
N ALA A 58 1.92 9.95 7.55
CA ALA A 58 3.35 10.10 7.76
C ALA A 58 4.06 10.51 6.47
N LEU A 59 3.68 9.89 5.35
CA LEU A 59 4.27 10.24 4.07
C LEU A 59 4.01 11.69 3.72
N HIS A 60 2.77 12.14 3.92
CA HIS A 60 2.44 13.52 3.61
C HIS A 60 3.16 14.50 4.52
N SER A 61 3.35 14.13 5.78
CA SER A 61 4.10 14.97 6.70
C SER A 61 5.55 15.08 6.30
N LEU A 62 6.13 13.98 5.86
CA LEU A 62 7.55 13.94 5.56
C LEU A 62 7.87 14.48 4.18
N LEU A 63 7.07 14.11 3.20
CA LEU A 63 7.39 14.37 1.81
C LEU A 63 6.51 15.42 1.11
N GLY A 64 5.46 15.87 1.77
CA GLY A 64 4.57 16.83 1.13
C GLY A 64 4.00 16.26 -0.16
N TYR A 65 4.18 16.97 -1.26
CA TYR A 65 3.67 16.51 -2.54
C TYR A 65 4.33 15.22 -3.01
N GLY A 66 5.52 14.95 -2.51
CA GLY A 66 6.20 13.72 -2.87
C GLY A 66 5.41 12.48 -2.45
N ALA A 67 4.57 12.63 -1.43
CA ALA A 67 3.74 11.51 -0.99
C ALA A 67 2.78 11.07 -2.08
N ARG A 68 2.29 12.02 -2.89
CA ARG A 68 1.39 11.67 -3.96
C ARG A 68 2.08 10.86 -5.03
N VAL A 69 3.34 11.16 -5.26
CA VAL A 69 4.14 10.41 -6.24
C VAL A 69 4.26 8.96 -5.77
N ILE A 70 4.54 8.78 -4.47
CA ILE A 70 4.66 7.44 -3.90
C ILE A 70 3.34 6.70 -4.06
N GLU A 71 2.22 7.34 -3.72
CA GLU A 71 0.92 6.69 -3.84
C GLU A 71 0.66 6.25 -5.27
N LYS A 72 0.95 7.10 -6.23
CA LYS A 72 0.72 6.76 -7.63
C LYS A 72 1.59 5.62 -8.09
N LEU A 73 2.83 5.59 -7.64
CA LEU A 73 3.73 4.51 -8.00
C LEU A 73 3.25 3.18 -7.43
N VAL A 74 2.75 3.21 -6.20
CA VAL A 74 2.24 1.99 -5.57
C VAL A 74 1.01 1.49 -6.33
N ILE A 75 0.08 2.39 -6.64
CA ILE A 75 -1.12 2.02 -7.37
C ILE A 75 -0.77 1.46 -8.74
N ALA A 76 0.14 2.11 -9.43
CA ALA A 76 0.54 1.66 -10.77
C ALA A 76 1.12 0.26 -10.71
N ARG A 77 1.91 -0.01 -9.69
CA ARG A 77 2.51 -1.31 -9.57
C ARG A 77 1.47 -2.39 -9.26
N LEU A 78 0.50 -2.06 -8.41
CA LEU A 78 -0.56 -3.02 -8.11
C LEU A 78 -1.39 -3.33 -9.35
N VAL A 79 -1.61 -2.34 -10.20
CA VAL A 79 -2.33 -2.57 -11.44
C VAL A 79 -1.47 -3.39 -12.40
N GLU A 80 -0.20 -3.05 -12.52
CA GLU A 80 0.72 -3.76 -13.39
C GLU A 80 0.84 -5.22 -13.05
N THR A 81 0.84 -5.54 -11.77
CA THR A 81 0.98 -6.92 -11.35
C THR A 81 -0.38 -7.63 -11.22
N ASN A 82 -1.42 -6.98 -11.72
CA ASN A 82 -2.76 -7.55 -11.72
C ASN A 82 -3.36 -7.82 -10.35
N GLU A 83 -2.91 -7.06 -9.36
CA GLU A 83 -3.49 -7.20 -8.02
C GLU A 83 -4.81 -6.46 -7.94
N ILE A 84 -4.96 -5.39 -8.71
CA ILE A 84 -6.22 -4.68 -8.80
C ILE A 84 -6.47 -4.27 -10.25
N PRO A 85 -7.73 -4.27 -10.68
CA PRO A 85 -8.06 -3.85 -12.04
C PRO A 85 -7.87 -2.35 -12.19
N LEU A 86 -7.43 -1.93 -13.35
CA LEU A 86 -7.25 -0.52 -13.64
C LEU A 86 -8.54 0.25 -13.42
N ALA A 87 -9.65 -0.33 -13.79
CA ALA A 87 -10.94 0.35 -13.64
C ALA A 87 -11.22 0.71 -12.19
N GLU A 88 -10.82 -0.15 -11.28
CA GLU A 88 -11.05 0.13 -9.87
C GLU A 88 -10.05 1.13 -9.31
N ALA A 89 -8.90 1.24 -9.94
CA ALA A 89 -7.88 2.17 -9.46
C ALA A 89 -8.15 3.60 -9.88
N ARG A 90 -8.90 3.78 -10.95
CA ARG A 90 -9.13 5.10 -11.47
C ARG A 90 -9.89 6.01 -10.52
N GLY A 91 -9.35 7.21 -10.34
CA GLY A 91 -10.02 8.20 -9.53
C GLY A 91 -10.02 7.95 -8.04
N ARG A 92 -9.27 6.97 -7.59
CA ARG A 92 -9.21 6.66 -6.17
C ARG A 92 -7.81 6.83 -5.63
N ASN A 93 -7.72 7.15 -4.35
CA ASN A 93 -6.41 7.23 -3.72
C ASN A 93 -6.07 5.85 -3.15
N LEU A 94 -4.86 5.71 -2.67
CA LEU A 94 -4.38 4.40 -2.22
C LEU A 94 -5.19 3.86 -1.04
N ALA A 95 -5.55 4.70 -0.10
CA ALA A 95 -6.33 4.24 1.05
C ALA A 95 -7.68 3.69 0.61
N GLU A 96 -8.31 4.35 -0.35
CA GLU A 96 -9.60 3.89 -0.86
C GLU A 96 -9.47 2.56 -1.58
N ILE A 97 -8.41 2.40 -2.34
CA ILE A 97 -8.18 1.17 -3.08
C ILE A 97 -7.97 0.00 -2.12
N VAL A 98 -7.18 0.21 -1.10
CA VAL A 98 -6.90 -0.83 -0.13
C VAL A 98 -8.18 -1.21 0.63
N ALA A 99 -8.94 -0.22 1.03
CA ALA A 99 -10.19 -0.47 1.75
C ALA A 99 -11.18 -1.22 0.88
N LEU A 100 -11.26 -0.83 -0.38
CA LEU A 100 -12.17 -1.45 -1.30
C LEU A 100 -11.78 -2.89 -1.59
N ALA A 101 -10.51 -3.13 -1.75
CA ALA A 101 -10.02 -4.48 -2.02
C ALA A 101 -10.32 -5.40 -0.84
N SER A 102 -10.16 -4.91 0.36
CA SER A 102 -10.44 -5.70 1.53
C SER A 102 -11.92 -6.04 1.60
N LYS A 103 -12.76 -5.09 1.35
CA LYS A 103 -14.18 -5.34 1.36
C LYS A 103 -14.60 -6.23 0.23
N GLY A 104 -14.05 -6.01 -0.92
CA GLY A 104 -14.37 -6.80 -2.08
C GLY A 104 -14.07 -8.26 -1.84
N ARG A 105 -12.95 -8.53 -1.21
CA ARG A 105 -12.60 -9.87 -0.97
C ARG A 105 -13.53 -10.52 -0.01
N THR A 106 -13.93 -9.78 0.99
CA THR A 106 -14.85 -10.31 1.94
C THR A 106 -16.17 -10.61 1.31
N LYS A 107 -16.65 -9.78 0.44
CA LYS A 107 -17.88 -10.02 -0.19
C LYS A 107 -17.88 -11.01 -1.24
N ALA A 108 -16.84 -11.09 -1.94
CA ALA A 108 -16.76 -11.96 -3.07
C ALA A 108 -17.26 -13.31 -2.79
N ARG A 109 -16.97 -13.87 -1.68
CA ARG A 109 -17.31 -15.16 -1.49
C ARG A 109 -18.70 -15.43 -1.40
N PRO A 110 -19.37 -14.77 -0.67
CA PRO A 110 -20.73 -15.16 -0.45
C PRO A 110 -21.55 -15.04 -1.63
N THR A 111 -21.19 -14.32 -2.46
CA THR A 111 -21.97 -14.15 -3.56
C THR A 111 -22.29 -15.30 -4.14
N VAL A 112 -21.94 -15.98 -4.04
CA VAL A 112 -22.37 -17.02 -4.75
C VAL A 112 -23.10 -17.42 -4.57
#